data_5c55efb1d4f430b5b81586479a82d59b
#
_entry.id   5c55efb1d4f430b5b81586479a82d59b
#
_cell.length_a   1.000
_cell.length_b   1.000
_cell.length_c   1.000
_cell.angle_alpha   90.00
_cell.angle_beta   90.00
_cell.angle_gamma   90.00
#
_symmetry.space_group_name_H-M   'P 1'
#
loop_
_entity.id
_entity.type
_entity.pdbx_description
1 polymer ?
#
loop_
_entity_poly.entity_id
_entity_poly.type
_entity_poly.pdbx_seq_one_letter_code
_entity_poly.pdbx_strand_id
1 'polypeptide(L)'
;MLNKNRILSFKTPVYVEARGTAVGPKEGKGPLGHSFDHVFPNLMCGEKDWQSAETKLMEKAISLCLHKENIKNNHLDLFVAGDLTNQSTVSSQIATKLNIPFLGSYSACATSIENLLVAGMWINGGGAKRVLCASSSHLGVCEKQFRFPIEFAQQKPDTAQTTVTGSGAVVLGRHQSMIQMTEGIMGRVVDFGIKNPYELGAAMAPAAANTLLEYLQQTNQSPADFDLILTGDLARSGSEIFKKLLREHGIVKVEDYDDCGVMIYGTSQQAFAGGSGAGCCASVVFGHVFDQLLAKQLSRVLIIATGALHSSNTVQQKKTIPCIAHAVVFERRGS
;
A
#
# COMPACT_ATOMS: atom_id res chain seq x y z
N MET A 1 -12.74 -6.31 28.62
CA MET A 1 -11.67 -5.83 27.73
C MET A 1 -11.81 -4.32 27.60
N LEU A 2 -10.76 -3.56 27.86
CA LEU A 2 -10.79 -2.11 27.69
C LEU A 2 -10.98 -1.80 26.19
N ASN A 3 -12.12 -1.27 25.84
CA ASN A 3 -12.45 -0.82 24.47
C ASN A 3 -11.64 0.50 24.23
N LYS A 4 -10.36 0.37 23.92
CA LYS A 4 -9.54 1.55 23.60
C LYS A 4 -9.92 2.00 22.21
N ASN A 5 -10.41 3.24 22.11
CA ASN A 5 -10.59 3.88 20.81
C ASN A 5 -9.25 3.92 20.09
N ARG A 6 -9.16 3.30 18.91
CA ARG A 6 -7.95 3.24 18.07
C ARG A 6 -8.08 4.07 16.79
N ILE A 7 -9.20 4.75 16.66
CA ILE A 7 -9.42 5.64 15.51
C ILE A 7 -8.52 6.86 15.64
N LEU A 8 -7.75 7.09 14.61
CA LEU A 8 -6.96 8.29 14.43
C LEU A 8 -7.81 9.31 13.68
N SER A 9 -8.33 10.30 14.41
CA SER A 9 -9.00 11.45 13.83
C SER A 9 -8.06 12.65 13.88
N PHE A 10 -7.87 13.31 12.74
CA PHE A 10 -6.91 14.40 12.63
C PHE A 10 -7.60 15.75 12.93
N LYS A 11 -7.33 16.33 14.11
CA LYS A 11 -7.82 17.66 14.48
C LYS A 11 -7.25 18.76 13.58
N THR A 12 -5.98 18.62 13.20
CA THR A 12 -5.36 19.42 12.15
C THR A 12 -5.66 18.73 10.83
N PRO A 13 -6.33 19.39 9.88
CA PRO A 13 -6.60 18.79 8.58
C PRO A 13 -5.32 18.34 7.88
N VAL A 14 -5.34 17.14 7.31
CA VAL A 14 -4.25 16.54 6.56
C VAL A 14 -4.68 16.37 5.12
N TYR A 15 -3.97 16.98 4.20
CA TYR A 15 -4.29 16.98 2.78
C TYR A 15 -3.21 16.27 1.97
N VAL A 16 -3.63 15.68 0.84
CA VAL A 16 -2.72 15.20 -0.20
C VAL A 16 -2.29 16.38 -1.04
N GLU A 17 -1.11 16.93 -0.79
CA GLU A 17 -0.60 18.11 -1.49
C GLU A 17 0.06 17.76 -2.83
N ALA A 18 0.66 16.58 -2.94
CA ALA A 18 1.26 16.10 -4.18
C ALA A 18 1.28 14.58 -4.21
N ARG A 19 1.36 14.00 -5.41
CA ARG A 19 1.44 12.55 -5.62
C ARG A 19 2.22 12.19 -6.88
N GLY A 20 2.81 11.00 -6.89
CA GLY A 20 3.54 10.48 -8.04
C GLY A 20 3.66 8.97 -8.01
N THR A 21 3.61 8.35 -9.18
CA THR A 21 3.67 6.90 -9.34
C THR A 21 4.65 6.51 -10.45
N ALA A 22 5.35 5.40 -10.26
CA ALA A 22 6.20 4.79 -11.27
C ALA A 22 6.05 3.28 -11.20
N VAL A 23 5.93 2.60 -12.34
CA VAL A 23 5.70 1.17 -12.40
C VAL A 23 6.55 0.48 -13.46
N GLY A 24 6.62 -0.84 -13.38
CA GLY A 24 7.28 -1.70 -14.35
C GLY A 24 6.44 -1.96 -15.60
N PRO A 25 7.03 -2.69 -16.58
CA PRO A 25 6.39 -2.91 -17.86
C PRO A 25 5.12 -3.79 -17.79
N LYS A 26 5.02 -4.68 -16.81
CA LYS A 26 3.85 -5.55 -16.65
C LYS A 26 2.65 -4.76 -16.13
N GLU A 27 2.87 -3.93 -15.13
CA GLU A 27 1.89 -3.02 -14.53
C GLU A 27 1.42 -1.97 -15.55
N GLY A 28 2.35 -1.43 -16.34
CA GLY A 28 2.03 -0.46 -17.39
C GLY A 28 1.20 -1.03 -18.54
N LYS A 29 1.21 -2.35 -18.75
CA LYS A 29 0.34 -3.06 -19.71
C LYS A 29 -0.97 -3.54 -19.08
N GLY A 30 -1.15 -3.34 -17.79
CA GLY A 30 -2.36 -3.69 -17.07
C GLY A 30 -3.52 -2.70 -17.30
N PRO A 31 -4.70 -3.01 -16.77
CA PRO A 31 -5.89 -2.16 -16.94
C PRO A 31 -5.67 -0.72 -16.46
N LEU A 32 -4.84 -0.53 -15.45
CA LEU A 32 -4.56 0.78 -14.85
C LEU A 32 -3.31 1.48 -15.43
N GLY A 33 -2.71 0.96 -16.50
CA GLY A 33 -1.47 1.49 -17.07
C GLY A 33 -1.53 2.99 -17.41
N HIS A 34 -2.70 3.49 -17.80
CA HIS A 34 -2.94 4.90 -18.12
C HIS A 34 -2.98 5.83 -16.89
N SER A 35 -3.16 5.28 -15.68
CA SER A 35 -3.21 6.04 -14.42
C SER A 35 -1.84 6.20 -13.75
N PHE A 36 -0.79 5.58 -14.29
CA PHE A 36 0.55 5.69 -13.72
C PHE A 36 1.35 6.80 -14.42
N ASP A 37 2.02 7.62 -13.65
CA ASP A 37 2.77 8.77 -14.16
C ASP A 37 3.99 8.37 -14.99
N HIS A 38 4.58 7.21 -14.69
CA HIS A 38 5.71 6.70 -15.44
C HIS A 38 5.70 5.17 -15.51
N VAL A 39 5.95 4.65 -16.69
CA VAL A 39 6.12 3.21 -16.94
C VAL A 39 7.53 2.96 -17.44
N PHE A 40 8.31 2.18 -16.70
CA PHE A 40 9.64 1.76 -17.15
C PHE A 40 9.51 0.70 -18.25
N PRO A 41 10.37 0.73 -19.29
CA PRO A 41 10.28 -0.20 -20.42
C PRO A 41 10.72 -1.62 -20.06
N ASN A 42 11.49 -1.79 -18.99
CA ASN A 42 11.97 -3.09 -18.51
C ASN A 42 12.17 -3.08 -16.99
N LEU A 43 12.34 -4.27 -16.39
CA LEU A 43 12.51 -4.43 -14.94
C LEU A 43 13.81 -3.83 -14.39
N MET A 44 14.83 -3.63 -15.21
CA MET A 44 16.10 -3.04 -14.74
C MET A 44 16.01 -1.54 -14.52
N CYS A 45 14.98 -0.85 -15.01
CA CYS A 45 14.78 0.59 -14.86
C CYS A 45 16.00 1.44 -15.31
N GLY A 46 16.85 0.88 -16.20
CA GLY A 46 18.09 1.50 -16.64
C GLY A 46 19.32 1.25 -15.74
N GLU A 47 19.16 0.46 -14.70
CA GLU A 47 20.19 0.11 -13.71
C GLU A 47 20.84 -1.24 -14.00
N LYS A 48 21.89 -1.60 -13.24
CA LYS A 48 22.68 -2.82 -13.44
C LYS A 48 22.22 -4.03 -12.61
N ASP A 49 21.45 -3.78 -11.56
CA ASP A 49 20.92 -4.79 -10.64
C ASP A 49 19.52 -4.41 -10.18
N TRP A 50 18.78 -5.38 -9.66
CA TRP A 50 17.38 -5.22 -9.28
C TRP A 50 17.16 -4.30 -8.08
N GLN A 51 18.09 -4.27 -7.12
CA GLN A 51 17.95 -3.38 -5.96
C GLN A 51 18.16 -1.91 -6.37
N SER A 52 19.14 -1.64 -7.23
CA SER A 52 19.31 -0.32 -7.85
C SER A 52 18.11 0.06 -8.72
N ALA A 53 17.51 -0.92 -9.42
CA ALA A 53 16.30 -0.72 -10.20
C ALA A 53 15.10 -0.32 -9.30
N GLU A 54 14.91 -0.97 -8.14
CA GLU A 54 13.87 -0.58 -7.19
C GLU A 54 14.14 0.80 -6.58
N THR A 55 15.39 1.12 -6.27
CA THR A 55 15.79 2.47 -5.84
C THR A 55 15.42 3.52 -6.89
N LYS A 56 15.70 3.22 -8.17
CA LYS A 56 15.35 4.11 -9.29
C LYS A 56 13.85 4.28 -9.47
N LEU A 57 13.08 3.21 -9.24
CA LEU A 57 11.63 3.22 -9.29
C LEU A 57 11.05 4.18 -8.23
N MET A 58 11.50 4.08 -6.96
CA MET A 58 11.07 4.96 -5.88
C MET A 58 11.54 6.40 -6.12
N GLU A 59 12.78 6.61 -6.56
CA GLU A 59 13.31 7.92 -6.92
C GLU A 59 12.46 8.62 -8.00
N LYS A 60 12.02 7.85 -9.00
CA LYS A 60 11.17 8.37 -10.07
C LYS A 60 9.80 8.79 -9.57
N ALA A 61 9.15 7.97 -8.75
CA ALA A 61 7.85 8.30 -8.15
C ALA A 61 7.93 9.58 -7.29
N ILE A 62 8.97 9.69 -6.44
CA ILE A 62 9.22 10.88 -5.62
C ILE A 62 9.48 12.11 -6.48
N SER A 63 10.35 11.99 -7.49
CA SER A 63 10.66 13.10 -8.40
C SER A 63 9.40 13.64 -9.09
N LEU A 64 8.55 12.75 -9.58
CA LEU A 64 7.27 13.14 -10.22
C LEU A 64 6.31 13.79 -9.22
N CYS A 65 6.21 13.23 -8.01
CA CYS A 65 5.41 13.77 -6.93
C CYS A 65 5.81 15.23 -6.61
N LEU A 66 7.09 15.48 -6.39
CA LEU A 66 7.59 16.79 -6.01
C LEU A 66 7.54 17.80 -7.18
N HIS A 67 7.83 17.34 -8.40
CA HIS A 67 7.87 18.21 -9.58
C HIS A 67 6.49 18.77 -9.96
N LYS A 68 5.42 17.96 -9.86
CA LYS A 68 4.06 18.37 -10.23
C LYS A 68 3.60 19.63 -9.47
N GLU A 69 3.97 19.74 -8.21
CA GLU A 69 3.56 20.85 -7.33
C GLU A 69 4.73 21.79 -6.98
N ASN A 70 5.86 21.68 -7.71
CA ASN A 70 7.06 22.49 -7.50
C ASN A 70 7.55 22.48 -6.03
N ILE A 71 7.45 21.33 -5.36
CA ILE A 71 7.90 21.16 -3.98
C ILE A 71 9.39 20.84 -3.98
N LYS A 72 10.19 21.60 -3.24
CA LYS A 72 11.61 21.35 -3.04
C LYS A 72 11.86 20.57 -1.75
N ASN A 73 13.01 19.87 -1.66
CA ASN A 73 13.34 19.09 -0.46
C ASN A 73 13.33 19.93 0.83
N ASN A 74 13.77 21.18 0.79
CA ASN A 74 13.75 22.09 1.95
C ASN A 74 12.33 22.55 2.37
N HIS A 75 11.30 22.18 1.63
CA HIS A 75 9.91 22.38 2.02
C HIS A 75 9.32 21.19 2.77
N LEU A 76 10.10 20.12 2.95
CA LEU A 76 9.70 18.88 3.59
C LEU A 76 10.34 18.79 4.97
N ASP A 77 9.56 18.47 5.99
CA ASP A 77 10.01 18.34 7.37
C ASP A 77 10.45 16.92 7.71
N LEU A 78 9.88 15.91 7.02
CA LEU A 78 10.11 14.50 7.30
C LEU A 78 9.89 13.66 6.03
N PHE A 79 10.68 12.62 5.86
CA PHE A 79 10.45 11.54 4.92
C PHE A 79 10.13 10.26 5.68
N VAL A 80 8.95 9.67 5.40
CA VAL A 80 8.51 8.39 5.96
C VAL A 80 8.42 7.37 4.84
N ALA A 81 9.22 6.34 4.87
CA ALA A 81 9.22 5.37 3.78
C ALA A 81 9.60 3.96 4.22
N GLY A 82 9.20 2.99 3.40
CA GLY A 82 9.58 1.61 3.56
C GLY A 82 9.42 0.82 2.26
N ASP A 83 10.12 -0.28 2.21
CA ASP A 83 10.16 -1.21 1.08
C ASP A 83 10.31 -2.65 1.59
N LEU A 84 10.38 -3.63 0.67
CA LEU A 84 10.47 -5.03 1.06
C LEU A 84 11.90 -5.58 1.12
N THR A 85 12.92 -4.74 0.91
CA THR A 85 14.30 -5.17 1.02
C THR A 85 14.73 -5.33 2.49
N ASN A 86 15.76 -6.13 2.73
CA ASN A 86 16.30 -6.27 4.07
C ASN A 86 16.72 -4.91 4.62
N GLN A 87 16.25 -4.59 5.83
CA GLN A 87 16.49 -3.33 6.55
C GLN A 87 16.02 -2.08 5.77
N SER A 88 15.03 -2.20 4.88
CA SER A 88 14.51 -1.10 4.05
C SER A 88 15.63 -0.33 3.35
N THR A 89 16.51 -1.07 2.68
CA THR A 89 17.73 -0.51 2.07
C THR A 89 17.42 0.51 0.98
N VAL A 90 16.36 0.28 0.19
CA VAL A 90 15.94 1.21 -0.88
C VAL A 90 15.54 2.55 -0.27
N SER A 91 14.67 2.54 0.73
CA SER A 91 14.19 3.75 1.41
C SER A 91 15.32 4.54 2.05
N SER A 92 16.28 3.85 2.71
CA SER A 92 17.44 4.51 3.34
C SER A 92 18.40 5.14 2.31
N GLN A 93 18.61 4.52 1.15
CA GLN A 93 19.40 5.10 0.06
C GLN A 93 18.73 6.36 -0.51
N ILE A 94 17.41 6.36 -0.66
CA ILE A 94 16.66 7.55 -1.08
C ILE A 94 16.78 8.66 -0.03
N ALA A 95 16.65 8.34 1.26
CA ALA A 95 16.78 9.29 2.35
C ALA A 95 18.13 10.05 2.31
N THR A 96 19.22 9.35 1.97
CA THR A 96 20.54 9.97 1.80
C THR A 96 20.53 11.03 0.70
N LYS A 97 19.84 10.79 -0.41
CA LYS A 97 19.74 11.75 -1.53
C LYS A 97 18.83 12.95 -1.22
N LEU A 98 17.75 12.72 -0.48
CA LEU A 98 16.81 13.77 -0.09
C LEU A 98 17.40 14.73 0.93
N ASN A 99 18.26 14.24 1.82
CA ASN A 99 18.93 15.00 2.89
C ASN A 99 17.93 15.75 3.81
N ILE A 100 16.87 15.04 4.21
CA ILE A 100 15.86 15.50 5.18
C ILE A 100 15.70 14.44 6.28
N PRO A 101 15.12 14.76 7.46
CA PRO A 101 14.86 13.78 8.50
C PRO A 101 14.12 12.56 7.95
N PHE A 102 14.50 11.35 8.37
CA PHE A 102 13.98 10.10 7.84
C PHE A 102 13.44 9.19 8.94
N LEU A 103 12.29 8.59 8.70
CA LEU A 103 11.71 7.53 9.50
C LEU A 103 11.43 6.34 8.59
N GLY A 104 12.19 5.26 8.78
CA GLY A 104 11.95 3.99 8.10
C GLY A 104 10.84 3.22 8.80
N SER A 105 9.91 2.65 8.02
CA SER A 105 8.78 1.86 8.48
C SER A 105 8.73 0.50 7.78
N TYR A 106 8.10 -0.49 8.43
CA TYR A 106 7.96 -1.83 7.85
C TYR A 106 6.71 -2.55 8.39
N SER A 107 5.72 -2.67 7.55
CA SER A 107 4.54 -3.53 7.73
C SER A 107 4.31 -4.40 6.49
N ALA A 108 5.41 -4.90 5.88
CA ALA A 108 5.38 -5.64 4.62
C ALA A 108 4.60 -4.86 3.54
N CYS A 109 3.60 -5.47 2.90
CA CYS A 109 2.81 -4.81 1.86
C CYS A 109 1.90 -3.69 2.41
N ALA A 110 1.61 -3.65 3.72
CA ALA A 110 0.80 -2.59 4.36
C ALA A 110 1.58 -1.28 4.59
N THR A 111 2.88 -1.25 4.33
CA THR A 111 3.78 -0.13 4.61
C THR A 111 3.30 1.20 4.04
N SER A 112 2.64 1.20 2.87
CA SER A 112 2.13 2.44 2.26
C SER A 112 1.14 3.18 3.15
N ILE A 113 0.18 2.47 3.74
CA ILE A 113 -0.84 3.07 4.62
C ILE A 113 -0.27 3.33 6.02
N GLU A 114 0.63 2.47 6.53
CA GLU A 114 1.38 2.77 7.76
C GLU A 114 2.08 4.13 7.66
N ASN A 115 2.79 4.39 6.55
CA ASN A 115 3.47 5.66 6.30
C ASN A 115 2.53 6.86 6.39
N LEU A 116 1.34 6.74 5.79
CA LEU A 116 0.34 7.82 5.79
C LEU A 116 -0.19 8.09 7.20
N LEU A 117 -0.49 7.04 7.97
CA LEU A 117 -0.96 7.18 9.35
C LEU A 117 0.09 7.83 10.25
N VAL A 118 1.35 7.40 10.12
CA VAL A 118 2.48 7.99 10.84
C VAL A 118 2.64 9.46 10.47
N ALA A 119 2.65 9.78 9.17
CA ALA A 119 2.75 11.16 8.69
C ALA A 119 1.58 12.03 9.19
N GLY A 120 0.35 11.51 9.14
CA GLY A 120 -0.83 12.19 9.67
C GLY A 120 -0.71 12.50 11.16
N MET A 121 -0.18 11.56 11.95
CA MET A 121 0.07 11.77 13.38
C MET A 121 1.12 12.85 13.64
N TRP A 122 2.22 12.87 12.87
CA TRP A 122 3.24 13.92 12.95
C TRP A 122 2.69 15.30 12.62
N ILE A 123 1.87 15.41 11.56
CA ILE A 123 1.22 16.66 11.16
C ILE A 123 0.21 17.11 12.22
N ASN A 124 -0.65 16.17 12.69
CA ASN A 124 -1.66 16.46 13.71
C ASN A 124 -1.05 16.84 15.05
N GLY A 125 0.06 16.21 15.43
CA GLY A 125 0.81 16.50 16.67
C GLY A 125 1.65 17.78 16.60
N GLY A 126 1.75 18.44 15.46
CA GLY A 126 2.54 19.66 15.28
C GLY A 126 4.03 19.45 15.05
N GLY A 127 4.49 18.20 14.96
CA GLY A 127 5.89 17.86 14.72
C GLY A 127 6.35 18.07 13.28
N ALA A 128 5.42 18.14 12.32
CA ALA A 128 5.69 18.44 10.92
C ALA A 128 4.56 19.25 10.32
N LYS A 129 4.87 20.02 9.27
CA LYS A 129 3.88 20.72 8.43
C LYS A 129 3.67 19.98 7.11
N ARG A 130 4.71 19.33 6.60
CA ARG A 130 4.72 18.64 5.30
C ARG A 130 5.60 17.40 5.37
N VAL A 131 5.03 16.24 5.08
CA VAL A 131 5.70 14.94 5.15
C VAL A 131 5.63 14.26 3.79
N LEU A 132 6.77 13.83 3.27
CA LEU A 132 6.85 12.97 2.10
C LEU A 132 6.71 11.51 2.56
N CYS A 133 5.78 10.78 1.96
CA CYS A 133 5.63 9.33 2.15
C CYS A 133 5.93 8.60 0.84
N ALA A 134 6.64 7.48 0.91
CA ALA A 134 6.84 6.62 -0.25
C ALA A 134 6.95 5.14 0.14
N SER A 135 6.54 4.27 -0.78
CA SER A 135 6.81 2.83 -0.69
C SER A 135 7.00 2.22 -2.07
N SER A 136 7.77 1.14 -2.12
CA SER A 136 8.06 0.41 -3.34
C SER A 136 8.10 -1.09 -3.12
N SER A 137 7.99 -1.82 -4.21
CA SER A 137 8.36 -3.22 -4.33
C SER A 137 8.82 -3.51 -5.75
N HIS A 138 9.64 -4.55 -5.91
CA HIS A 138 10.17 -4.94 -7.20
C HIS A 138 10.18 -6.46 -7.33
N LEU A 139 9.64 -6.98 -8.43
CA LEU A 139 9.52 -8.43 -8.67
C LEU A 139 10.84 -9.17 -8.46
N GLY A 140 11.91 -8.73 -9.12
CA GLY A 140 13.22 -9.40 -9.06
C GLY A 140 13.84 -9.39 -7.67
N VAL A 141 13.66 -8.31 -6.90
CA VAL A 141 14.16 -8.21 -5.52
C VAL A 141 13.40 -9.15 -4.60
N CYS A 142 12.07 -9.17 -4.67
CA CYS A 142 11.23 -10.01 -3.83
C CYS A 142 11.40 -11.51 -4.16
N GLU A 143 11.49 -11.87 -5.43
CA GLU A 143 11.76 -13.28 -5.81
C GLU A 143 13.09 -13.75 -5.21
N LYS A 144 14.15 -12.95 -5.31
CA LYS A 144 15.46 -13.29 -4.73
C LYS A 144 15.40 -13.39 -3.21
N GLN A 145 14.67 -12.52 -2.54
CA GLN A 145 14.66 -12.46 -1.09
C GLN A 145 13.76 -13.51 -0.44
N PHE A 146 12.57 -13.75 -0.99
CA PHE A 146 11.55 -14.58 -0.37
C PHE A 146 11.40 -15.97 -0.98
N ARG A 147 11.99 -16.21 -2.16
CA ARG A 147 11.90 -17.47 -2.90
C ARG A 147 13.25 -18.13 -3.17
N PHE A 148 14.23 -17.83 -2.37
CA PHE A 148 15.52 -18.50 -2.48
C PHE A 148 15.42 -19.98 -2.03
N PRO A 149 16.06 -20.94 -2.70
CA PRO A 149 16.82 -20.77 -3.96
C PRO A 149 15.92 -20.66 -5.21
N ILE A 150 16.12 -19.61 -5.98
CA ILE A 150 15.34 -19.33 -7.22
C ILE A 150 15.68 -20.30 -8.37
N GLU A 151 16.79 -21.01 -8.26
CA GLU A 151 17.28 -21.98 -9.25
C GLU A 151 16.32 -23.16 -9.44
N PHE A 152 15.51 -23.47 -8.45
CA PHE A 152 14.53 -24.57 -8.55
C PHE A 152 13.32 -24.23 -9.43
N ALA A 153 13.20 -23.01 -9.93
CA ALA A 153 12.15 -22.58 -10.86
C ALA A 153 10.78 -23.20 -10.56
N GLN A 154 10.38 -23.19 -9.28
CA GLN A 154 9.15 -23.86 -8.84
C GLN A 154 7.93 -23.26 -9.53
N GLN A 155 7.07 -24.12 -10.04
CA GLN A 155 5.78 -23.73 -10.59
C GLN A 155 4.92 -23.12 -9.49
N LYS A 156 4.34 -21.93 -9.76
CA LYS A 156 3.45 -21.24 -8.82
C LYS A 156 2.03 -21.77 -8.91
N PRO A 157 1.36 -22.04 -7.80
CA PRO A 157 -0.06 -22.36 -7.81
C PRO A 157 -0.89 -21.10 -8.15
N ASP A 158 -2.15 -21.31 -8.56
CA ASP A 158 -3.08 -20.21 -8.91
C ASP A 158 -3.39 -19.27 -7.73
N THR A 159 -3.18 -19.72 -6.49
CA THR A 159 -3.32 -18.91 -5.27
C THR A 159 -2.16 -17.95 -5.04
N ALA A 160 -1.01 -18.17 -5.71
CA ALA A 160 0.16 -17.32 -5.57
C ALA A 160 -0.10 -15.90 -6.09
N GLN A 161 0.58 -14.94 -5.51
CA GLN A 161 0.54 -13.56 -5.96
C GLN A 161 1.80 -13.21 -6.76
N THR A 162 1.69 -12.22 -7.64
CA THR A 162 2.81 -11.63 -8.37
C THR A 162 3.23 -10.35 -7.69
N THR A 163 4.51 -10.23 -7.32
CA THR A 163 5.01 -8.96 -6.77
C THR A 163 4.90 -7.85 -7.81
N VAL A 164 4.25 -6.77 -7.45
CA VAL A 164 4.14 -5.57 -8.27
C VAL A 164 5.51 -4.87 -8.30
N THR A 165 5.99 -4.58 -9.50
CA THR A 165 7.11 -3.67 -9.70
C THR A 165 6.54 -2.26 -9.77
N GLY A 166 6.50 -1.59 -8.65
CA GLY A 166 5.85 -0.30 -8.53
C GLY A 166 6.30 0.50 -7.32
N SER A 167 6.13 1.79 -7.41
CA SER A 167 6.32 2.74 -6.32
C SER A 167 5.28 3.84 -6.39
N GLY A 168 4.81 4.25 -5.22
CA GLY A 168 3.99 5.44 -5.05
C GLY A 168 4.61 6.37 -4.03
N ALA A 169 4.54 7.66 -4.31
CA ALA A 169 4.96 8.74 -3.41
C ALA A 169 3.83 9.75 -3.24
N VAL A 170 3.70 10.31 -2.06
CA VAL A 170 2.71 11.32 -1.74
C VAL A 170 3.27 12.32 -0.73
N VAL A 171 2.96 13.59 -0.89
CA VAL A 171 3.20 14.62 0.13
C VAL A 171 1.91 14.87 0.88
N LEU A 172 1.92 14.60 2.17
CA LEU A 172 0.87 15.00 3.09
C LEU A 172 1.24 16.32 3.77
N GLY A 173 0.28 17.21 3.93
CA GLY A 173 0.55 18.50 4.56
C GLY A 173 -0.71 19.22 4.99
N ARG A 174 -0.54 20.49 5.40
CA ARG A 174 -1.61 21.37 5.92
C ARG A 174 -2.19 22.29 4.85
N HIS A 175 -1.58 22.39 3.68
CA HIS A 175 -2.12 23.22 2.60
C HIS A 175 -3.32 22.52 1.99
N GLN A 176 -4.42 23.26 1.94
CA GLN A 176 -5.68 22.75 1.43
C GLN A 176 -5.53 22.25 -0.01
N SER A 177 -6.02 21.04 -0.24
CA SER A 177 -6.12 20.41 -1.55
C SER A 177 -7.49 19.71 -1.68
N MET A 178 -7.74 19.14 -2.86
CA MET A 178 -9.02 18.49 -3.15
C MET A 178 -9.18 17.14 -2.44
N ILE A 179 -8.10 16.52 -1.96
CA ILE A 179 -8.13 15.22 -1.27
C ILE A 179 -7.67 15.43 0.17
N GLN A 180 -8.51 15.08 1.12
CA GLN A 180 -8.20 15.11 2.55
C GLN A 180 -8.13 13.69 3.11
N MET A 181 -7.12 13.41 3.91
CA MET A 181 -7.06 12.24 4.78
C MET A 181 -7.78 12.59 6.10
N THR A 182 -8.91 11.96 6.37
CA THR A 182 -9.78 12.35 7.49
C THR A 182 -9.63 11.48 8.71
N GLU A 183 -9.52 10.18 8.51
CA GLU A 183 -9.49 9.19 9.58
C GLU A 183 -8.57 8.03 9.23
N GLY A 184 -8.21 7.24 10.23
CA GLY A 184 -7.52 5.98 10.03
C GLY A 184 -7.50 5.11 11.27
N ILE A 185 -7.04 3.87 11.12
CA ILE A 185 -6.87 2.92 12.20
C ILE A 185 -5.58 2.11 12.02
N MET A 186 -4.77 2.05 13.06
CA MET A 186 -3.66 1.10 13.15
C MET A 186 -4.21 -0.30 13.49
N GLY A 187 -4.00 -1.26 12.60
CA GLY A 187 -4.43 -2.64 12.81
C GLY A 187 -3.60 -3.39 13.83
N ARG A 188 -4.09 -4.56 14.21
CA ARG A 188 -3.37 -5.54 15.05
C ARG A 188 -2.77 -6.64 14.18
N VAL A 189 -1.71 -7.24 14.69
CA VAL A 189 -1.19 -8.48 14.10
C VAL A 189 -2.17 -9.62 14.41
N VAL A 190 -2.52 -10.36 13.37
CA VAL A 190 -3.45 -11.50 13.41
C VAL A 190 -2.74 -12.71 12.79
N ASP A 191 -2.84 -13.86 13.43
CA ASP A 191 -2.25 -15.11 12.95
C ASP A 191 -3.31 -16.22 12.92
N PHE A 192 -3.66 -16.69 11.72
CA PHE A 192 -4.63 -17.76 11.50
C PHE A 192 -3.98 -19.11 11.19
N GLY A 193 -2.69 -19.26 11.46
CA GLY A 193 -1.98 -20.52 11.35
C GLY A 193 -1.55 -20.89 9.93
N ILE A 194 -1.70 -20.04 8.94
CA ILE A 194 -1.25 -20.28 7.56
C ILE A 194 0.28 -20.30 7.53
N LYS A 195 0.85 -21.30 6.85
CA LYS A 195 2.31 -21.49 6.75
C LYS A 195 2.81 -21.45 5.32
N ASN A 196 1.91 -21.59 4.34
CA ASN A 196 2.25 -21.65 2.93
C ASN A 196 2.44 -20.24 2.36
N PRO A 197 3.65 -19.86 1.91
CA PRO A 197 3.91 -18.53 1.36
C PRO A 197 3.25 -18.29 -0.01
N TYR A 198 2.64 -19.33 -0.61
CA TYR A 198 1.82 -19.17 -1.81
C TYR A 198 0.35 -18.85 -1.52
N GLU A 199 -0.02 -18.76 -0.26
CA GLU A 199 -1.39 -18.47 0.19
C GLU A 199 -1.47 -17.15 0.97
N LEU A 200 -0.67 -16.14 0.58
CA LEU A 200 -0.59 -14.87 1.30
C LEU A 200 -1.94 -14.15 1.35
N GLY A 201 -2.75 -14.22 0.29
CA GLY A 201 -4.08 -13.65 0.31
C GLY A 201 -4.97 -14.25 1.41
N ALA A 202 -4.93 -15.59 1.56
CA ALA A 202 -5.64 -16.29 2.63
C ALA A 202 -5.11 -15.92 4.03
N ALA A 203 -3.80 -15.74 4.16
CA ALA A 203 -3.17 -15.36 5.42
C ALA A 203 -3.54 -13.92 5.83
N MET A 204 -3.62 -12.97 4.87
CA MET A 204 -3.88 -11.55 5.12
C MET A 204 -5.35 -11.19 5.28
N ALA A 205 -6.27 -11.96 4.65
CA ALA A 205 -7.70 -11.66 4.68
C ALA A 205 -8.29 -11.51 6.10
N PRO A 206 -7.93 -12.33 7.11
CA PRO A 206 -8.40 -12.15 8.48
C PRO A 206 -7.95 -10.84 9.13
N ALA A 207 -6.74 -10.38 8.86
CA ALA A 207 -6.25 -9.10 9.37
C ALA A 207 -7.03 -7.92 8.76
N ALA A 208 -7.32 -7.98 7.45
CA ALA A 208 -8.14 -6.99 6.77
C ALA A 208 -9.57 -6.95 7.32
N ALA A 209 -10.20 -8.12 7.49
CA ALA A 209 -11.55 -8.23 8.05
C ALA A 209 -11.61 -7.69 9.48
N ASN A 210 -10.63 -8.05 10.33
CA ASN A 210 -10.56 -7.54 11.70
C ASN A 210 -10.44 -6.01 11.71
N THR A 211 -9.57 -5.43 10.88
CA THR A 211 -9.36 -3.98 10.81
C THR A 211 -10.61 -3.25 10.34
N LEU A 212 -11.31 -3.76 9.31
CA LEU A 212 -12.56 -3.18 8.83
C LEU A 212 -13.65 -3.23 9.90
N LEU A 213 -13.87 -4.41 10.50
CA LEU A 213 -14.89 -4.61 11.52
C LEU A 213 -14.67 -3.69 12.73
N GLU A 214 -13.43 -3.59 13.20
CA GLU A 214 -13.10 -2.68 14.30
C GLU A 214 -13.30 -1.21 13.92
N TYR A 215 -12.90 -0.83 12.70
CA TYR A 215 -13.10 0.53 12.20
C TYR A 215 -14.60 0.89 12.18
N LEU A 216 -15.44 0.07 11.55
CA LEU A 216 -16.89 0.29 11.45
C LEU A 216 -17.56 0.35 12.83
N GLN A 217 -17.17 -0.56 13.72
CA GLN A 217 -17.71 -0.60 15.09
C GLN A 217 -17.33 0.65 15.89
N GLN A 218 -16.08 1.11 15.81
CA GLN A 218 -15.61 2.25 16.61
C GLN A 218 -16.08 3.61 16.08
N THR A 219 -16.35 3.70 14.78
CA THR A 219 -16.87 4.93 14.14
C THR A 219 -18.39 4.96 14.05
N ASN A 220 -19.05 3.85 14.35
CA ASN A 220 -20.49 3.67 14.13
C ASN A 220 -20.91 3.92 12.67
N GLN A 221 -20.03 3.52 11.73
CA GLN A 221 -20.25 3.61 10.30
C GLN A 221 -20.57 2.24 9.71
N SER A 222 -21.06 2.24 8.48
CA SER A 222 -21.38 1.06 7.70
C SER A 222 -20.59 1.03 6.38
N PRO A 223 -20.49 -0.10 5.68
CA PRO A 223 -19.88 -0.13 4.35
C PRO A 223 -20.52 0.84 3.33
N ALA A 224 -21.80 1.13 3.48
CA ALA A 224 -22.54 2.04 2.59
C ALA A 224 -22.14 3.53 2.76
N ASP A 225 -21.35 3.87 3.78
CA ASP A 225 -20.83 5.22 3.97
C ASP A 225 -19.61 5.52 3.08
N PHE A 226 -19.18 4.56 2.25
CA PHE A 226 -18.03 4.67 1.35
C PHE A 226 -18.44 4.37 -0.09
N ASP A 227 -17.97 5.19 -1.02
CA ASP A 227 -18.10 4.92 -2.47
C ASP A 227 -17.18 3.79 -2.93
N LEU A 228 -16.14 3.48 -2.15
CA LEU A 228 -15.23 2.37 -2.37
C LEU A 228 -14.56 1.92 -1.07
N ILE A 229 -14.62 0.62 -0.80
CA ILE A 229 -13.75 -0.06 0.17
C ILE A 229 -12.73 -0.85 -0.62
N LEU A 230 -11.45 -0.51 -0.49
CA LEU A 230 -10.37 -1.07 -1.29
C LEU A 230 -9.33 -1.76 -0.42
N THR A 231 -9.07 -3.05 -0.67
CA THR A 231 -7.94 -3.74 -0.04
C THR A 231 -6.66 -3.60 -0.85
N GLY A 232 -5.51 -3.71 -0.17
CA GLY A 232 -4.21 -3.43 -0.76
C GLY A 232 -3.69 -4.51 -1.71
N ASP A 233 -3.79 -5.77 -1.31
CA ASP A 233 -3.20 -6.88 -2.05
C ASP A 233 -3.66 -8.26 -1.57
N LEU A 234 -4.92 -8.41 -1.23
CA LEU A 234 -5.52 -9.72 -0.98
C LEU A 234 -5.57 -10.58 -2.23
N ALA A 235 -5.58 -9.96 -3.40
CA ALA A 235 -5.79 -10.58 -4.69
C ALA A 235 -7.11 -11.39 -4.73
N ARG A 236 -7.37 -12.17 -5.79
CA ARG A 236 -8.67 -12.86 -5.95
C ARG A 236 -8.99 -13.80 -4.81
N SER A 237 -8.07 -14.69 -4.46
CA SER A 237 -8.29 -15.71 -3.43
C SER A 237 -8.51 -15.11 -2.04
N GLY A 238 -7.72 -14.12 -1.65
CA GLY A 238 -7.87 -13.43 -0.36
C GLY A 238 -9.12 -12.57 -0.30
N SER A 239 -9.52 -11.94 -1.39
CA SER A 239 -10.76 -11.15 -1.48
C SER A 239 -12.01 -12.00 -1.23
N GLU A 240 -12.05 -13.22 -1.75
CA GLU A 240 -13.18 -14.13 -1.50
C GLU A 240 -13.26 -14.56 -0.02
N ILE A 241 -12.11 -14.83 0.60
CA ILE A 241 -12.04 -15.15 2.03
C ILE A 241 -12.45 -13.94 2.86
N PHE A 242 -11.97 -12.74 2.53
CA PHE A 242 -12.35 -11.50 3.18
C PHE A 242 -13.87 -11.28 3.17
N LYS A 243 -14.50 -11.37 2.00
CA LYS A 243 -15.96 -11.27 1.86
C LYS A 243 -16.70 -12.33 2.67
N LYS A 244 -16.18 -13.56 2.74
CA LYS A 244 -16.76 -14.63 3.56
C LYS A 244 -16.72 -14.28 5.04
N LEU A 245 -15.56 -13.84 5.54
CA LEU A 245 -15.40 -13.43 6.94
C LEU A 245 -16.34 -12.26 7.32
N LEU A 246 -16.52 -11.30 6.43
CA LEU A 246 -17.46 -10.20 6.66
C LEU A 246 -18.90 -10.70 6.78
N ARG A 247 -19.33 -11.64 5.91
CA ARG A 247 -20.67 -12.25 5.99
C ARG A 247 -20.90 -12.98 7.32
N GLU A 248 -19.90 -13.68 7.84
CA GLU A 248 -19.95 -14.35 9.15
C GLU A 248 -20.15 -13.37 10.31
N HIS A 249 -19.80 -12.09 10.11
CA HIS A 249 -20.02 -11.00 11.07
C HIS A 249 -21.23 -10.11 10.74
N GLY A 250 -22.14 -10.58 9.89
CA GLY A 250 -23.39 -9.88 9.57
C GLY A 250 -23.29 -8.82 8.47
N ILE A 251 -22.11 -8.59 7.88
CA ILE A 251 -21.95 -7.73 6.70
C ILE A 251 -22.17 -8.58 5.45
N VAL A 252 -23.43 -8.66 5.01
CA VAL A 252 -23.85 -9.58 3.93
C VAL A 252 -23.29 -9.15 2.58
N LYS A 253 -23.18 -7.83 2.33
CA LYS A 253 -22.69 -7.28 1.06
C LYS A 253 -21.87 -6.02 1.31
N VAL A 254 -20.73 -5.93 0.65
CA VAL A 254 -19.98 -4.70 0.44
C VAL A 254 -20.11 -4.42 -1.04
N GLU A 255 -20.98 -3.46 -1.41
CA GLU A 255 -21.40 -3.25 -2.80
C GLU A 255 -20.21 -2.73 -3.63
N ASP A 256 -19.54 -1.73 -3.11
CA ASP A 256 -18.42 -1.05 -3.77
C ASP A 256 -17.10 -1.51 -3.16
N TYR A 257 -16.70 -2.75 -3.44
CA TYR A 257 -15.46 -3.35 -2.98
C TYR A 257 -14.58 -3.79 -4.15
N ASP A 258 -13.29 -3.47 -4.05
CA ASP A 258 -12.26 -4.00 -4.94
C ASP A 258 -10.93 -4.23 -4.20
N ASP A 259 -9.92 -4.73 -4.90
CA ASP A 259 -8.59 -5.03 -4.38
C ASP A 259 -7.52 -4.53 -5.36
N CYS A 260 -6.52 -3.78 -4.87
CA CYS A 260 -5.47 -3.22 -5.72
C CYS A 260 -4.73 -4.31 -6.50
N GLY A 261 -4.50 -5.48 -5.88
CA GLY A 261 -3.85 -6.62 -6.54
C GLY A 261 -4.71 -7.26 -7.63
N VAL A 262 -6.03 -7.17 -7.53
CA VAL A 262 -6.96 -7.58 -8.59
C VAL A 262 -6.98 -6.57 -9.72
N MET A 263 -7.04 -5.27 -9.39
CA MET A 263 -7.20 -4.17 -10.35
C MET A 263 -5.97 -3.99 -11.25
N ILE A 264 -4.75 -4.20 -10.71
CA ILE A 264 -3.51 -3.83 -11.40
C ILE A 264 -3.17 -4.72 -12.58
N TYR A 265 -3.66 -5.97 -12.61
CA TYR A 265 -3.40 -6.93 -13.68
C TYR A 265 -4.66 -7.42 -14.37
N GLY A 266 -4.64 -7.42 -15.69
CA GLY A 266 -5.67 -8.04 -16.51
C GLY A 266 -5.58 -9.57 -16.50
N THR A 267 -6.68 -10.24 -16.82
CA THR A 267 -6.80 -11.71 -16.81
C THR A 267 -5.81 -12.41 -17.74
N SER A 268 -5.39 -11.75 -18.82
CA SER A 268 -4.41 -12.29 -19.79
C SER A 268 -2.94 -12.17 -19.36
N GLN A 269 -2.65 -11.49 -18.24
CA GLN A 269 -1.28 -11.12 -17.86
C GLN A 269 -0.55 -12.17 -17.01
N GLN A 270 -1.12 -13.34 -16.81
CA GLN A 270 -0.48 -14.44 -16.04
C GLN A 270 0.02 -13.97 -14.65
N ALA A 271 -0.84 -13.27 -13.90
CA ALA A 271 -0.53 -12.77 -12.56
C ALA A 271 -1.05 -13.69 -11.43
N PHE A 272 -1.46 -14.91 -11.75
CA PHE A 272 -2.04 -15.90 -10.82
C PHE A 272 -3.24 -15.31 -10.04
N ALA A 273 -3.19 -15.28 -8.71
CA ALA A 273 -4.27 -14.66 -7.94
C ALA A 273 -4.35 -13.13 -8.10
N GLY A 274 -3.29 -12.47 -8.51
CA GLY A 274 -3.21 -11.01 -8.69
C GLY A 274 -1.89 -10.43 -8.20
N GLY A 275 -1.85 -9.10 -8.02
CA GLY A 275 -0.70 -8.35 -7.55
C GLY A 275 -0.55 -8.35 -6.03
N SER A 276 0.67 -8.12 -5.55
CA SER A 276 1.00 -7.95 -4.14
C SER A 276 2.28 -7.10 -3.99
N GLY A 277 2.54 -6.61 -2.81
CA GLY A 277 3.76 -5.86 -2.48
C GLY A 277 3.52 -4.44 -1.98
N ALA A 278 4.50 -3.83 -1.33
CA ALA A 278 4.40 -2.48 -0.77
C ALA A 278 4.15 -1.42 -1.86
N GLY A 279 4.59 -1.67 -3.09
CA GLY A 279 4.31 -0.84 -4.26
C GLY A 279 2.92 -1.05 -4.86
N CYS A 280 2.21 -2.14 -4.56
CA CYS A 280 0.90 -2.45 -5.14
C CYS A 280 -0.15 -1.42 -4.70
N CYS A 281 -0.46 -1.37 -3.42
CA CYS A 281 -1.40 -0.42 -2.85
C CYS A 281 -0.99 1.03 -3.15
N ALA A 282 0.29 1.37 -2.98
CA ALA A 282 0.80 2.72 -3.23
C ALA A 282 0.57 3.18 -4.68
N SER A 283 0.90 2.34 -5.66
CA SER A 283 0.73 2.70 -7.08
C SER A 283 -0.73 2.87 -7.47
N VAL A 284 -1.61 1.93 -7.04
CA VAL A 284 -3.03 1.98 -7.39
C VAL A 284 -3.73 3.14 -6.69
N VAL A 285 -3.50 3.33 -5.40
CA VAL A 285 -4.17 4.39 -4.62
C VAL A 285 -3.71 5.76 -5.06
N PHE A 286 -2.38 6.01 -5.12
CA PHE A 286 -1.85 7.35 -5.44
C PHE A 286 -1.95 7.70 -6.93
N GLY A 287 -2.10 6.70 -7.80
CA GLY A 287 -2.46 6.86 -9.20
C GLY A 287 -3.99 6.89 -9.37
N HIS A 288 -4.55 5.72 -9.64
CA HIS A 288 -5.91 5.54 -10.09
C HIS A 288 -7.00 6.05 -9.12
N VAL A 289 -6.95 5.68 -7.84
CA VAL A 289 -8.00 6.07 -6.87
C VAL A 289 -8.01 7.58 -6.66
N PHE A 290 -6.82 8.21 -6.57
CA PHE A 290 -6.76 9.66 -6.45
C PHE A 290 -7.19 10.38 -7.73
N ASP A 291 -6.99 9.78 -8.93
CA ASP A 291 -7.57 10.30 -10.17
C ASP A 291 -9.10 10.29 -10.11
N GLN A 292 -9.71 9.20 -9.64
CA GLN A 292 -11.16 9.09 -9.49
C GLN A 292 -11.74 10.11 -8.49
N LEU A 293 -11.05 10.34 -7.35
CA LEU A 293 -11.44 11.38 -6.40
C LEU A 293 -11.36 12.79 -7.04
N LEU A 294 -10.28 13.10 -7.78
CA LEU A 294 -10.12 14.37 -8.47
C LEU A 294 -11.16 14.55 -9.58
N ALA A 295 -11.48 13.50 -10.32
CA ALA A 295 -12.48 13.48 -11.38
C ALA A 295 -13.94 13.48 -10.87
N LYS A 296 -14.18 13.51 -9.56
CA LYS A 296 -15.52 13.46 -8.92
C LYS A 296 -16.27 12.13 -9.15
N GLN A 297 -15.56 11.07 -9.49
CA GLN A 297 -16.15 9.74 -9.64
C GLN A 297 -16.32 9.05 -8.29
N LEU A 298 -15.44 9.38 -7.34
CA LEU A 298 -15.51 8.97 -5.94
C LEU A 298 -15.48 10.21 -5.05
N SER A 299 -16.11 10.13 -3.89
CA SER A 299 -16.13 11.20 -2.88
C SER A 299 -15.50 10.76 -1.57
N ARG A 300 -15.72 9.50 -1.16
CA ARG A 300 -15.20 8.96 0.09
C ARG A 300 -14.77 7.51 -0.08
N VAL A 301 -13.51 7.22 0.24
CA VAL A 301 -12.91 5.90 0.06
C VAL A 301 -12.22 5.43 1.34
N LEU A 302 -12.39 4.14 1.67
CA LEU A 302 -11.68 3.46 2.76
C LEU A 302 -10.65 2.51 2.15
N ILE A 303 -9.36 2.77 2.39
CA ILE A 303 -8.26 1.94 1.91
C ILE A 303 -7.74 1.08 3.07
N ILE A 304 -7.60 -0.23 2.85
CA ILE A 304 -7.14 -1.21 3.84
C ILE A 304 -5.91 -1.91 3.27
N ALA A 305 -4.72 -1.41 3.51
CA ALA A 305 -3.49 -2.10 3.10
C ALA A 305 -3.20 -3.29 4.00
N THR A 306 -2.80 -4.39 3.40
CA THR A 306 -2.54 -5.68 4.07
C THR A 306 -1.08 -6.05 3.96
N GLY A 307 -0.54 -6.77 4.94
CA GLY A 307 0.85 -7.17 4.96
C GLY A 307 1.08 -8.50 5.67
N ALA A 308 1.84 -9.39 5.04
CA ALA A 308 2.27 -10.67 5.60
C ALA A 308 3.66 -10.52 6.23
N LEU A 309 3.72 -10.64 7.55
CA LEU A 309 4.94 -10.41 8.36
C LEU A 309 5.77 -11.69 8.43
N HIS A 310 6.41 -12.07 7.34
CA HIS A 310 7.24 -13.25 7.27
C HIS A 310 8.62 -12.94 6.68
N SER A 311 9.53 -13.86 6.83
CA SER A 311 10.86 -13.84 6.22
C SER A 311 11.19 -15.20 5.63
N SER A 312 12.22 -15.28 4.77
CA SER A 312 12.72 -16.54 4.26
C SER A 312 13.07 -17.52 5.39
N ASN A 313 13.64 -17.03 6.48
CA ASN A 313 13.99 -17.87 7.64
C ASN A 313 12.75 -18.45 8.33
N THR A 314 11.71 -17.65 8.55
CA THR A 314 10.48 -18.14 9.19
C THR A 314 9.73 -19.14 8.31
N VAL A 315 9.75 -18.95 6.99
CA VAL A 315 9.20 -19.89 6.01
C VAL A 315 9.96 -21.23 6.03
N GLN A 316 11.29 -21.19 5.98
CA GLN A 316 12.13 -22.40 6.07
C GLN A 316 11.93 -23.16 7.40
N GLN A 317 11.68 -22.45 8.49
CA GLN A 317 11.35 -23.00 9.79
C GLN A 317 9.90 -23.50 9.90
N LYS A 318 9.11 -23.41 8.83
CA LYS A 318 7.68 -23.80 8.78
C LYS A 318 6.82 -23.12 9.85
N LYS A 319 7.18 -21.89 10.21
CA LYS A 319 6.40 -21.04 11.11
C LYS A 319 5.15 -20.52 10.40
N THR A 320 4.18 -20.11 11.17
CA THR A 320 2.98 -19.42 10.67
C THR A 320 3.32 -18.03 10.15
N ILE A 321 2.44 -17.47 9.34
CA ILE A 321 2.58 -16.15 8.73
C ILE A 321 1.62 -15.18 9.44
N PRO A 322 2.08 -14.47 10.48
CA PRO A 322 1.29 -13.40 11.08
C PRO A 322 1.11 -12.28 10.08
N CYS A 323 -0.09 -11.67 10.08
CA CYS A 323 -0.46 -10.62 9.15
C CYS A 323 -0.99 -9.38 9.86
N ILE A 324 -0.87 -8.23 9.21
CA ILE A 324 -1.36 -6.96 9.71
C ILE A 324 -2.14 -6.24 8.60
N ALA A 325 -3.09 -5.38 9.00
CA ALA A 325 -3.76 -4.49 8.07
C ALA A 325 -3.99 -3.14 8.72
N HIS A 326 -3.69 -2.07 8.00
CA HIS A 326 -3.94 -0.68 8.41
C HIS A 326 -4.95 -0.05 7.48
N ALA A 327 -5.80 0.85 8.00
CA ALA A 327 -6.77 1.52 7.14
C ALA A 327 -6.74 3.04 7.29
N VAL A 328 -7.10 3.71 6.18
CA VAL A 328 -7.19 5.17 6.09
C VAL A 328 -8.38 5.57 5.24
N VAL A 329 -9.02 6.67 5.59
CA VAL A 329 -10.10 7.28 4.83
C VAL A 329 -9.59 8.52 4.10
N PHE A 330 -9.88 8.57 2.81
CA PHE A 330 -9.73 9.77 2.00
C PHE A 330 -11.10 10.29 1.57
N GLU A 331 -11.24 11.60 1.66
CA GLU A 331 -12.43 12.31 1.21
C GLU A 331 -12.06 13.40 0.21
N ARG A 332 -12.87 13.48 -0.84
CA ARG A 332 -12.83 14.61 -1.74
C ARG A 332 -13.51 15.81 -1.10
N ARG A 333 -12.81 16.92 -1.00
CA ARG A 333 -13.41 18.17 -0.54
C ARG A 333 -14.28 18.77 -1.65
N GLY A 334 -15.47 19.26 -1.27
CA GLY A 334 -16.27 20.09 -2.14
C GLY A 334 -15.50 21.37 -2.51
N SER A 335 -15.65 21.81 -3.74
CA SER A 335 -15.18 23.14 -4.19
C SER A 335 -16.04 24.22 -3.55
#